data_a03d3865884a9c4a3f3c3d62cf78f359
#
_entry.id   a03d3865884a9c4a3f3c3d62cf78f359
#
_cell.length_a   1.000
_cell.length_b   1.000
_cell.length_c   1.000
_cell.angle_alpha   90.00
_cell.angle_beta   90.00
_cell.angle_gamma   90.00
#
_symmetry.space_group_name_H-M   'P 1'
#
loop_
_entity.id
_entity.type
_entity.pdbx_description
1 polymer ?
#
loop_
_entity_poly.entity_id
_entity_poly.type
_entity_poly.pdbx_seq_one_letter_code
_entity_poly.pdbx_strand_id
1 'polypeptide(L)'
;MAEKQKRSPDYQQIFYENRSSSLKTLIAMYQGKYVKLLLSVLFFVIKHAPVWVMPIVTANIIDVILAGGEDAPRRILLYAVVMLVIVVQNVPTNYIHTYFYAKAIRQVERELRSALVRKLQQLSIDFHRKTESGRIQSKIMRDVEQIETLSAQIFINLLSIVLNVVIAGTVVVTNSRRVFLFFAATVPLAVLVIVHFRGKIRDYNRDFRREMEETSVQVMEMVEMIPVTRAHALEAREAEKMEGRLEQIADKGFKLDMIQTYFGSVSWIVFQVFQVICLIFTSFMALRGNISVGDVTMYQSYFSTIVNGITGIVGLIPIIAKGLESVESVGDILLSEEIEAGRNGGERIDVKGDIRFEHVAFQYPDGDQPVFSDVNFEVKTGETIAFVGSSGAGKTTILNLLIGFAQPTDGRILIDGTDIRELDLKYYRESLAVVPQNSILFSGTIRENITYGLSDIDEQTLAEAIDASNLRELAESLPEGIDTRISEHGGNLSGGQRQRISIARAFVRNPRILILDEATSALDTVSEHQIKEATANLARTRTTLIVAHRLSTIRDADKIAVIDHGGLQEFGTYEELMQRKGAFYHLQEMQK
;
A
#
# COMPACT_ATOMS: atom_id res chain seq x y z
N MET A 1 0.88 19.37 31.77
CA MET A 1 1.90 19.86 30.82
C MET A 1 1.52 19.39 29.42
N ALA A 2 0.89 20.25 28.65
CA ALA A 2 0.48 19.93 27.27
C ALA A 2 1.73 19.97 26.38
N GLU A 3 2.25 18.80 26.05
CA GLU A 3 3.25 18.61 25.02
C GLU A 3 2.65 19.09 23.70
N LYS A 4 3.16 20.20 23.15
CA LYS A 4 2.82 20.67 21.82
C LYS A 4 2.98 19.49 20.85
N GLN A 5 1.91 18.82 20.48
CA GLN A 5 1.87 17.94 19.34
C GLN A 5 2.39 18.75 18.14
N LYS A 6 3.67 18.58 17.81
CA LYS A 6 4.21 19.04 16.52
C LYS A 6 3.34 18.38 15.45
N ARG A 7 2.51 19.20 14.79
CA ARG A 7 1.72 18.74 13.63
C ARG A 7 2.64 17.97 12.71
N SER A 8 2.30 16.72 12.44
CA SER A 8 2.98 15.94 11.41
C SER A 8 2.93 16.73 10.10
N PRO A 9 4.00 16.70 9.28
CA PRO A 9 3.99 17.37 7.98
C PRO A 9 2.76 16.93 7.18
N ASP A 10 2.14 17.87 6.48
CA ASP A 10 1.07 17.54 5.56
C ASP A 10 1.66 16.92 4.28
N TYR A 11 1.63 15.59 4.21
CA TYR A 11 2.17 14.86 3.07
C TYR A 11 1.40 15.12 1.78
N GLN A 12 0.10 15.42 1.83
CA GLN A 12 -0.67 15.79 0.64
C GLN A 12 -0.13 17.09 0.04
N GLN A 13 0.10 18.11 0.89
CA GLN A 13 0.68 19.38 0.46
C GLN A 13 2.10 19.18 -0.08
N ILE A 14 2.96 18.39 0.59
CA ILE A 14 4.33 18.08 0.14
C ILE A 14 4.31 17.47 -1.26
N PHE A 15 3.46 16.48 -1.52
CA PHE A 15 3.35 15.83 -2.82
C PHE A 15 2.78 16.77 -3.88
N TYR A 16 1.79 17.60 -3.53
CA TYR A 16 1.20 18.58 -4.44
C TYR A 16 2.21 19.64 -4.90
N GLU A 17 2.93 20.26 -3.96
CA GLU A 17 3.91 21.30 -4.25
C GLU A 17 5.11 20.79 -5.07
N ASN A 18 5.48 19.53 -4.91
CA ASN A 18 6.66 18.94 -5.56
C ASN A 18 6.31 17.94 -6.68
N ARG A 19 5.06 17.90 -7.16
CA ARG A 19 4.57 16.92 -8.16
C ARG A 19 5.38 16.84 -9.46
N SER A 20 6.15 17.89 -9.79
CA SER A 20 6.98 17.94 -10.99
C SER A 20 8.23 17.06 -10.91
N SER A 21 8.62 16.57 -9.73
CA SER A 21 9.86 15.80 -9.56
C SER A 21 9.81 14.92 -8.31
N SER A 22 9.81 13.60 -8.52
CA SER A 22 9.84 12.59 -7.45
C SER A 22 11.05 12.77 -6.51
N LEU A 23 12.19 13.25 -7.02
CA LEU A 23 13.37 13.54 -6.20
C LEU A 23 13.15 14.74 -5.27
N LYS A 24 12.51 15.82 -5.74
CA LYS A 24 12.16 16.96 -4.88
C LYS A 24 11.17 16.55 -3.81
N THR A 25 10.17 15.76 -4.18
CA THR A 25 9.20 15.19 -3.23
C THR A 25 9.90 14.35 -2.16
N LEU A 26 10.82 13.46 -2.56
CA LEU A 26 11.62 12.66 -1.63
C LEU A 26 12.38 13.52 -0.62
N ILE A 27 13.06 14.57 -1.07
CA ILE A 27 13.79 15.49 -0.19
C ILE A 27 12.83 16.24 0.74
N ALA A 28 11.71 16.73 0.23
CA ALA A 28 10.71 17.47 0.98
C ALA A 28 10.04 16.64 2.08
N MET A 29 9.90 15.30 1.91
CA MET A 29 9.39 14.40 2.95
C MET A 29 10.20 14.45 4.25
N TYR A 30 11.48 14.82 4.17
CA TYR A 30 12.36 14.96 5.34
C TYR A 30 12.29 16.33 6.00
N GLN A 31 11.38 17.20 5.59
CA GLN A 31 11.17 18.51 6.21
C GLN A 31 10.96 18.38 7.74
N GLY A 32 11.65 19.22 8.50
CA GLY A 32 11.66 19.15 9.98
C GLY A 32 12.57 18.06 10.58
N LYS A 33 13.25 17.25 9.74
CA LYS A 33 14.17 16.17 10.17
C LYS A 33 15.61 16.42 9.73
N TYR A 34 15.87 17.55 9.02
CA TYR A 34 17.20 17.85 8.46
C TYR A 34 18.31 17.92 9.51
N VAL A 35 18.03 18.38 10.73
CA VAL A 35 19.04 18.39 11.81
C VAL A 35 19.53 17.00 12.14
N LYS A 36 18.62 16.00 12.20
CA LYS A 36 18.99 14.59 12.44
C LYS A 36 19.85 14.06 11.29
N LEU A 37 19.48 14.38 10.04
CA LEU A 37 20.23 13.96 8.87
C LEU A 37 21.61 14.61 8.82
N LEU A 38 21.72 15.88 9.18
CA LEU A 38 23.00 16.61 9.23
C LEU A 38 23.92 16.01 10.30
N LEU A 39 23.40 15.71 11.49
CA LEU A 39 24.14 14.99 12.52
C LEU A 39 24.59 13.61 12.03
N SER A 40 23.72 12.88 11.35
CA SER A 40 24.07 11.60 10.74
C SER A 40 25.25 11.74 9.77
N VAL A 41 25.22 12.73 8.86
CA VAL A 41 26.31 13.01 7.91
C VAL A 41 27.61 13.38 8.64
N LEU A 42 27.55 14.18 9.70
CA LEU A 42 28.72 14.53 10.50
C LEU A 42 29.39 13.28 11.09
N PHE A 43 28.61 12.41 11.73
CA PHE A 43 29.15 11.17 12.30
C PHE A 43 29.57 10.16 11.21
N PHE A 44 28.95 10.21 10.04
CA PHE A 44 29.36 9.43 8.87
C PHE A 44 30.78 9.82 8.43
N VAL A 45 31.09 11.11 8.33
CA VAL A 45 32.43 11.60 7.97
C VAL A 45 33.47 11.09 8.94
N ILE A 46 33.20 11.20 10.24
CA ILE A 46 34.12 10.73 11.30
C ILE A 46 34.31 9.21 11.20
N LYS A 47 33.22 8.46 11.05
CA LYS A 47 33.23 6.99 10.87
C LYS A 47 34.08 6.55 9.68
N HIS A 48 34.06 7.29 8.56
CA HIS A 48 34.78 6.95 7.33
C HIS A 48 36.24 7.38 7.32
N ALA A 49 36.71 8.11 8.35
CA ALA A 49 38.11 8.54 8.46
C ALA A 49 39.14 7.42 8.25
N PRO A 50 38.94 6.15 8.71
CA PRO A 50 39.88 5.07 8.44
C PRO A 50 40.14 4.87 6.94
N VAL A 51 39.12 4.89 6.10
CA VAL A 51 39.22 4.66 4.63
C VAL A 51 40.12 5.72 3.99
N TRP A 52 40.13 6.94 4.51
CA TRP A 52 40.88 8.06 3.94
C TRP A 52 42.28 8.23 4.54
N VAL A 53 42.42 7.95 5.83
CA VAL A 53 43.67 8.21 6.58
C VAL A 53 44.62 7.01 6.55
N MET A 54 44.10 5.78 6.58
CA MET A 54 44.97 4.58 6.58
C MET A 54 45.94 4.49 5.42
N PRO A 55 45.59 4.81 4.15
CA PRO A 55 46.52 4.79 3.05
C PRO A 55 47.69 5.76 3.27
N ILE A 56 47.43 6.96 3.82
CA ILE A 56 48.47 7.97 4.11
C ILE A 56 49.39 7.48 5.23
N VAL A 57 48.84 6.97 6.31
CA VAL A 57 49.63 6.48 7.45
C VAL A 57 50.47 5.27 7.05
N THR A 58 49.93 4.37 6.22
CA THR A 58 50.67 3.23 5.68
C THR A 58 51.87 3.69 4.84
N ALA A 59 51.66 4.67 3.95
CA ALA A 59 52.72 5.27 3.17
C ALA A 59 53.82 5.84 4.08
N ASN A 60 53.46 6.62 5.06
CA ASN A 60 54.41 7.22 6.02
C ASN A 60 55.19 6.17 6.82
N ILE A 61 54.57 5.04 7.21
CA ILE A 61 55.26 3.93 7.88
C ILE A 61 56.33 3.33 6.97
N ILE A 62 55.98 3.08 5.69
CA ILE A 62 56.94 2.53 4.70
C ILE A 62 58.13 3.48 4.52
N ASP A 63 57.88 4.77 4.39
CA ASP A 63 58.93 5.77 4.21
C ASP A 63 59.83 5.90 5.46
N VAL A 64 59.26 5.79 6.66
CA VAL A 64 60.07 5.75 7.90
C VAL A 64 60.94 4.50 7.97
N ILE A 65 60.44 3.33 7.54
CA ILE A 65 61.23 2.09 7.50
C ILE A 65 62.39 2.24 6.53
N LEU A 66 62.17 2.83 5.37
CA LEU A 66 63.20 3.00 4.32
C LEU A 66 64.23 4.07 4.72
N ALA A 67 63.83 5.13 5.41
CA ALA A 67 64.72 6.17 5.89
C ALA A 67 65.61 5.69 7.04
N GLY A 68 65.16 4.75 7.83
CA GLY A 68 65.86 4.24 9.01
C GLY A 68 65.99 5.30 10.13
N GLY A 69 66.94 5.08 11.03
CA GLY A 69 67.27 6.00 12.13
C GLY A 69 66.80 5.53 13.48
N GLU A 70 67.40 6.08 14.55
CA GLU A 70 67.12 5.69 15.97
C GLU A 70 65.70 5.98 16.38
N ASP A 71 65.03 7.01 15.80
CA ASP A 71 63.65 7.38 16.10
C ASP A 71 62.61 6.58 15.29
N ALA A 72 62.99 5.75 14.34
CA ALA A 72 62.06 5.03 13.48
C ALA A 72 61.07 4.12 14.25
N PRO A 73 61.50 3.35 15.28
CA PRO A 73 60.55 2.53 16.07
C PRO A 73 59.49 3.36 16.78
N ARG A 74 59.90 4.53 17.32
CA ARG A 74 58.97 5.44 18.03
C ARG A 74 57.93 6.05 17.08
N ARG A 75 58.33 6.43 15.85
CA ARG A 75 57.41 6.95 14.83
C ARG A 75 56.43 5.88 14.36
N ILE A 76 56.92 4.67 14.12
CA ILE A 76 56.07 3.54 13.71
C ILE A 76 55.02 3.24 14.80
N LEU A 77 55.46 3.21 16.07
CA LEU A 77 54.54 3.01 17.20
C LEU A 77 53.48 4.11 17.26
N LEU A 78 53.87 5.38 17.06
CA LEU A 78 52.92 6.50 17.04
C LEU A 78 51.88 6.32 15.93
N TYR A 79 52.33 6.00 14.70
CA TYR A 79 51.43 5.73 13.57
C TYR A 79 50.50 4.55 13.83
N ALA A 80 50.99 3.47 14.43
CA ALA A 80 50.18 2.31 14.79
C ALA A 80 49.09 2.67 15.82
N VAL A 81 49.46 3.49 16.85
CA VAL A 81 48.48 4.00 17.83
C VAL A 81 47.41 4.88 17.17
N VAL A 82 47.82 5.79 16.26
CA VAL A 82 46.88 6.63 15.50
C VAL A 82 45.94 5.78 14.68
N MET A 83 46.44 4.77 13.96
CA MET A 83 45.60 3.84 13.16
C MET A 83 44.60 3.10 14.06
N LEU A 84 45.05 2.60 15.21
CA LEU A 84 44.20 1.85 16.14
C LEU A 84 43.08 2.75 16.69
N VAL A 85 43.37 3.97 17.07
CA VAL A 85 42.37 4.94 17.53
C VAL A 85 41.34 5.24 16.46
N ILE A 86 41.80 5.49 15.22
CA ILE A 86 40.92 5.79 14.08
C ILE A 86 40.05 4.57 13.71
N VAL A 87 40.55 3.36 13.87
CA VAL A 87 39.76 2.13 13.60
C VAL A 87 38.73 1.89 14.71
N VAL A 88 39.14 1.98 15.98
CA VAL A 88 38.27 1.73 17.14
C VAL A 88 37.12 2.72 17.23
N GLN A 89 37.36 4.00 16.91
CA GLN A 89 36.32 5.05 16.91
C GLN A 89 35.19 4.76 15.89
N ASN A 90 35.44 3.91 14.87
CA ASN A 90 34.41 3.56 13.88
C ASN A 90 33.16 2.97 14.53
N VAL A 91 33.30 2.15 15.57
CA VAL A 91 32.16 1.48 16.23
C VAL A 91 31.17 2.49 16.85
N PRO A 92 31.58 3.39 17.78
CA PRO A 92 30.63 4.34 18.36
C PRO A 92 30.09 5.35 17.34
N THR A 93 30.92 5.81 16.40
CA THR A 93 30.50 6.79 15.40
C THR A 93 29.54 6.18 14.37
N ASN A 94 29.72 4.92 13.98
CA ASN A 94 28.79 4.19 13.13
C ASN A 94 27.44 3.99 13.82
N TYR A 95 27.44 3.64 15.12
CA TYR A 95 26.22 3.51 15.89
C TYR A 95 25.43 4.84 15.93
N ILE A 96 26.10 5.95 16.24
CA ILE A 96 25.47 7.27 16.30
C ILE A 96 24.96 7.72 14.93
N HIS A 97 25.76 7.53 13.87
CA HIS A 97 25.35 7.79 12.50
C HIS A 97 24.07 7.03 12.16
N THR A 98 24.08 5.70 12.38
CA THR A 98 22.94 4.82 12.11
C THR A 98 21.70 5.21 12.90
N TYR A 99 21.87 5.54 14.19
CA TYR A 99 20.77 5.98 15.05
C TYR A 99 20.03 7.20 14.47
N PHE A 100 20.76 8.22 14.03
CA PHE A 100 20.13 9.45 13.52
C PHE A 100 19.43 9.25 12.18
N TYR A 101 20.06 8.60 11.20
CA TYR A 101 19.43 8.41 9.91
C TYR A 101 18.27 7.41 9.97
N ALA A 102 18.46 6.28 10.68
CA ALA A 102 17.40 5.28 10.80
C ALA A 102 16.17 5.85 11.51
N LYS A 103 16.38 6.64 12.60
CA LYS A 103 15.28 7.31 13.29
C LYS A 103 14.52 8.29 12.37
N ALA A 104 15.23 9.02 11.50
CA ALA A 104 14.61 9.94 10.55
C ALA A 104 13.82 9.18 9.48
N ILE A 105 14.39 8.14 8.88
CA ILE A 105 13.76 7.33 7.83
C ILE A 105 12.53 6.60 8.37
N ARG A 106 12.63 5.89 9.50
CA ARG A 106 11.49 5.19 10.12
C ARG A 106 10.36 6.14 10.54
N GLN A 107 10.69 7.37 10.90
CA GLN A 107 9.68 8.37 11.20
C GLN A 107 8.93 8.80 9.93
N VAL A 108 9.63 9.05 8.81
CA VAL A 108 9.01 9.36 7.50
C VAL A 108 8.13 8.20 7.03
N GLU A 109 8.64 6.97 7.08
CA GLU A 109 7.92 5.75 6.73
C GLU A 109 6.57 5.65 7.47
N ARG A 110 6.61 5.77 8.81
CA ARG A 110 5.41 5.73 9.64
C ARG A 110 4.42 6.83 9.27
N GLU A 111 4.91 8.06 9.12
CA GLU A 111 4.07 9.23 8.82
C GLU A 111 3.46 9.13 7.42
N LEU A 112 4.19 8.61 6.44
CA LEU A 112 3.71 8.39 5.07
C LEU A 112 2.62 7.31 5.03
N ARG A 113 2.83 6.16 5.68
CA ARG A 113 1.78 5.13 5.81
C ARG A 113 0.53 5.68 6.50
N SER A 114 0.71 6.45 7.57
CA SER A 114 -0.42 7.08 8.26
C SER A 114 -1.16 8.10 7.37
N ALA A 115 -0.45 8.85 6.53
CA ALA A 115 -1.06 9.77 5.57
C ALA A 115 -1.86 9.03 4.50
N LEU A 116 -1.31 7.93 3.95
CA LEU A 116 -2.00 7.06 2.99
C LEU A 116 -3.28 6.47 3.58
N VAL A 117 -3.21 5.89 4.79
CA VAL A 117 -4.40 5.33 5.45
C VAL A 117 -5.47 6.40 5.66
N ARG A 118 -5.09 7.60 6.12
CA ARG A 118 -6.05 8.71 6.26
C ARG A 118 -6.65 9.14 4.92
N LYS A 119 -5.85 9.21 3.86
CA LYS A 119 -6.34 9.56 2.53
C LYS A 119 -7.30 8.51 1.99
N LEU A 120 -6.97 7.22 2.11
CA LEU A 120 -7.85 6.13 1.67
C LEU A 120 -9.22 6.18 2.35
N GLN A 121 -9.27 6.53 3.63
CA GLN A 121 -10.55 6.74 4.32
C GLN A 121 -11.35 7.96 3.83
N GLN A 122 -10.76 8.82 3.00
CA GLN A 122 -11.42 9.99 2.42
C GLN A 122 -11.84 9.78 0.97
N LEU A 123 -11.28 8.79 0.30
CA LEU A 123 -11.58 8.50 -1.09
C LEU A 123 -12.98 7.90 -1.24
N SER A 124 -13.60 8.14 -2.38
CA SER A 124 -14.93 7.65 -2.72
C SER A 124 -14.98 6.11 -2.79
N ILE A 125 -16.16 5.55 -2.62
CA ILE A 125 -16.38 4.11 -2.81
C ILE A 125 -16.10 3.69 -4.26
N ASP A 126 -16.32 4.57 -5.23
CA ASP A 126 -15.98 4.32 -6.63
C ASP A 126 -14.47 4.11 -6.84
N PHE A 127 -13.62 4.90 -6.18
CA PHE A 127 -12.18 4.67 -6.19
C PHE A 127 -11.83 3.27 -5.66
N HIS A 128 -12.44 2.86 -4.53
CA HIS A 128 -12.19 1.54 -3.95
C HIS A 128 -12.73 0.39 -4.80
N ARG A 129 -13.81 0.61 -5.56
CA ARG A 129 -14.36 -0.38 -6.49
C ARG A 129 -13.49 -0.55 -7.74
N LYS A 130 -12.93 0.56 -8.27
CA LYS A 130 -12.04 0.56 -9.45
C LYS A 130 -10.65 0.03 -9.14
N THR A 131 -10.20 0.18 -7.89
CA THR A 131 -8.84 -0.17 -7.47
C THR A 131 -8.87 -1.46 -6.65
N GLU A 132 -8.21 -2.50 -7.16
CA GLU A 132 -8.07 -3.77 -6.44
C GLU A 132 -7.41 -3.60 -5.07
N SER A 133 -7.94 -4.25 -4.05
CA SER A 133 -7.43 -4.19 -2.67
C SER A 133 -5.95 -4.58 -2.57
N GLY A 134 -5.51 -5.58 -3.35
CA GLY A 134 -4.11 -5.99 -3.42
C GLY A 134 -3.18 -4.90 -3.95
N ARG A 135 -3.64 -4.09 -4.90
CA ARG A 135 -2.90 -2.94 -5.41
C ARG A 135 -2.75 -1.85 -4.36
N ILE A 136 -3.80 -1.55 -3.62
CA ILE A 136 -3.77 -0.60 -2.51
C ILE A 136 -2.80 -1.07 -1.42
N GLN A 137 -2.91 -2.34 -1.02
CA GLN A 137 -1.99 -2.96 -0.06
C GLN A 137 -0.53 -2.87 -0.50
N SER A 138 -0.26 -3.18 -1.78
CA SER A 138 1.08 -3.06 -2.36
C SER A 138 1.64 -1.64 -2.27
N LYS A 139 0.83 -0.61 -2.56
CA LYS A 139 1.25 0.79 -2.46
C LYS A 139 1.58 1.20 -1.01
N ILE A 140 0.78 0.79 -0.03
CA ILE A 140 1.00 1.12 1.38
C ILE A 140 2.22 0.40 1.96
N MET A 141 2.39 -0.88 1.64
CA MET A 141 3.41 -1.71 2.27
C MET A 141 4.71 -1.69 1.47
N ARG A 142 4.65 -2.12 0.21
CA ARG A 142 5.82 -2.34 -0.63
C ARG A 142 6.40 -1.05 -1.23
N ASP A 143 5.57 -0.13 -1.73
CA ASP A 143 6.10 1.10 -2.33
C ASP A 143 6.70 2.02 -1.27
N VAL A 144 6.09 2.10 -0.08
CA VAL A 144 6.69 2.84 1.05
C VAL A 144 8.01 2.20 1.51
N GLU A 145 8.13 0.87 1.51
CA GLU A 145 9.39 0.16 1.79
C GLU A 145 10.47 0.44 0.73
N GLN A 146 10.09 0.56 -0.57
CA GLN A 146 11.04 0.95 -1.62
C GLN A 146 11.54 2.40 -1.42
N ILE A 147 10.68 3.33 -0.98
CA ILE A 147 11.07 4.70 -0.63
C ILE A 147 12.03 4.71 0.57
N GLU A 148 11.78 3.88 1.58
CA GLU A 148 12.68 3.68 2.72
C GLU A 148 14.04 3.16 2.24
N THR A 149 14.04 2.11 1.42
CA THR A 149 15.26 1.50 0.86
C THR A 149 16.06 2.51 0.05
N LEU A 150 15.42 3.29 -0.83
CA LEU A 150 16.06 4.37 -1.57
C LEU A 150 16.72 5.38 -0.64
N SER A 151 15.99 5.82 0.38
CA SER A 151 16.50 6.79 1.35
C SER A 151 17.71 6.25 2.11
N ALA A 152 17.66 4.99 2.56
CA ALA A 152 18.78 4.34 3.23
C ALA A 152 20.01 4.22 2.30
N GLN A 153 19.80 3.85 1.04
CA GLN A 153 20.89 3.72 0.06
C GLN A 153 21.56 5.07 -0.24
N ILE A 154 20.81 6.16 -0.27
CA ILE A 154 21.37 7.52 -0.40
C ILE A 154 22.31 7.83 0.78
N PHE A 155 21.88 7.60 2.02
CA PHE A 155 22.67 7.92 3.20
C PHE A 155 23.83 6.97 3.50
N ILE A 156 23.73 5.70 3.05
CA ILE A 156 24.78 4.70 3.30
C ILE A 156 25.76 4.64 2.13
N ASN A 157 25.27 4.39 0.94
CA ASN A 157 26.13 4.07 -0.21
C ASN A 157 26.47 5.29 -1.07
N LEU A 158 25.47 6.09 -1.48
CA LEU A 158 25.72 7.24 -2.34
C LEU A 158 26.59 8.29 -1.63
N LEU A 159 26.31 8.60 -0.37
CA LEU A 159 27.10 9.50 0.45
C LEU A 159 28.55 9.00 0.61
N SER A 160 28.71 7.69 0.90
CA SER A 160 30.02 7.04 0.98
C SER A 160 30.82 7.19 -0.31
N ILE A 161 30.21 6.86 -1.43
CA ILE A 161 30.85 6.90 -2.75
C ILE A 161 31.29 8.32 -3.09
N VAL A 162 30.39 9.30 -2.94
CA VAL A 162 30.70 10.70 -3.24
C VAL A 162 31.85 11.21 -2.39
N LEU A 163 31.81 11.00 -1.07
CA LEU A 163 32.87 11.44 -0.17
C LEU A 163 34.19 10.73 -0.44
N ASN A 164 34.17 9.43 -0.68
CA ASN A 164 35.38 8.66 -1.00
C ASN A 164 36.05 9.17 -2.29
N VAL A 165 35.29 9.42 -3.34
CA VAL A 165 35.81 9.93 -4.61
C VAL A 165 36.36 11.36 -4.45
N VAL A 166 35.62 12.22 -3.76
CA VAL A 166 36.04 13.63 -3.54
C VAL A 166 37.30 13.70 -2.68
N ILE A 167 37.35 12.97 -1.56
CA ILE A 167 38.51 13.03 -0.65
C ILE A 167 39.73 12.36 -1.28
N ALA A 168 39.58 11.17 -1.88
CA ALA A 168 40.67 10.51 -2.60
C ALA A 168 41.22 11.40 -3.75
N GLY A 169 40.30 12.00 -4.52
CA GLY A 169 40.68 12.93 -5.58
C GLY A 169 41.44 14.15 -5.05
N THR A 170 40.98 14.74 -3.96
CA THR A 170 41.63 15.90 -3.30
C THR A 170 43.03 15.52 -2.83
N VAL A 171 43.19 14.40 -2.14
CA VAL A 171 44.51 13.94 -1.66
C VAL A 171 45.46 13.70 -2.84
N VAL A 172 45.01 13.07 -3.90
CA VAL A 172 45.83 12.81 -5.10
C VAL A 172 46.26 14.12 -5.78
N VAL A 173 45.32 15.10 -5.92
CA VAL A 173 45.66 16.41 -6.54
C VAL A 173 46.66 17.19 -5.73
N THR A 174 46.50 17.21 -4.40
CA THR A 174 47.38 17.98 -3.51
C THR A 174 48.76 17.40 -3.41
N ASN A 175 48.92 16.07 -3.46
CA ASN A 175 50.21 15.42 -3.33
C ASN A 175 50.97 15.33 -4.69
N SER A 176 50.26 15.04 -5.81
CA SER A 176 50.92 14.98 -7.13
C SER A 176 49.95 15.24 -8.29
N ARG A 177 50.10 16.41 -8.94
CA ARG A 177 49.30 16.75 -10.13
C ARG A 177 49.52 15.76 -11.29
N ARG A 178 50.72 15.14 -11.41
CA ARG A 178 50.98 14.15 -12.46
C ARG A 178 50.20 12.86 -12.26
N VAL A 179 50.10 12.37 -11.02
CA VAL A 179 49.32 11.20 -10.68
C VAL A 179 47.82 11.50 -10.86
N PHE A 180 47.38 12.71 -10.50
CA PHE A 180 45.99 13.12 -10.74
C PHE A 180 45.65 13.10 -12.25
N LEU A 181 46.48 13.64 -13.11
CA LEU A 181 46.25 13.60 -14.56
C LEU A 181 46.20 12.17 -15.10
N PHE A 182 47.04 11.26 -14.57
CA PHE A 182 46.96 9.84 -14.87
C PHE A 182 45.59 9.26 -14.44
N PHE A 183 45.11 9.54 -13.26
CA PHE A 183 43.77 9.09 -12.77
C PHE A 183 42.65 9.68 -13.63
N ALA A 184 42.72 10.97 -13.95
CA ALA A 184 41.74 11.65 -14.79
C ALA A 184 41.64 11.06 -16.22
N ALA A 185 42.71 10.45 -16.72
CA ALA A 185 42.71 9.77 -18.01
C ALA A 185 42.24 8.30 -17.90
N THR A 186 42.73 7.57 -16.90
CA THR A 186 42.49 6.12 -16.79
C THR A 186 41.14 5.74 -16.17
N VAL A 187 40.65 6.48 -15.19
CA VAL A 187 39.38 6.19 -14.53
C VAL A 187 38.19 6.29 -15.49
N PRO A 188 38.02 7.36 -16.30
CA PRO A 188 36.94 7.43 -17.28
C PRO A 188 36.99 6.29 -18.30
N LEU A 189 38.20 5.89 -18.74
CA LEU A 189 38.34 4.79 -19.68
C LEU A 189 37.92 3.46 -19.08
N ALA A 190 38.29 3.18 -17.84
CA ALA A 190 37.84 1.98 -17.11
C ALA A 190 36.31 1.96 -16.97
N VAL A 191 35.71 3.10 -16.61
CA VAL A 191 34.26 3.26 -16.50
C VAL A 191 33.53 3.04 -17.83
N LEU A 192 34.08 3.57 -18.92
CA LEU A 192 33.49 3.44 -20.26
C LEU A 192 33.39 1.97 -20.67
N VAL A 193 34.42 1.17 -20.40
CA VAL A 193 34.43 -0.28 -20.66
C VAL A 193 33.31 -0.95 -19.85
N ILE A 194 33.18 -0.62 -18.56
CA ILE A 194 32.14 -1.19 -17.66
C ILE A 194 30.73 -0.83 -18.14
N VAL A 195 30.49 0.42 -18.52
CA VAL A 195 29.19 0.90 -18.99
C VAL A 195 28.77 0.28 -20.32
N HIS A 196 29.74 0.03 -21.21
CA HIS A 196 29.46 -0.56 -22.51
C HIS A 196 28.75 -1.92 -22.43
N PHE A 197 29.14 -2.76 -21.49
CA PHE A 197 28.53 -4.09 -21.32
C PHE A 197 27.14 -4.08 -20.63
N ARG A 198 26.76 -2.97 -20.02
CA ARG A 198 25.54 -2.87 -19.20
C ARG A 198 24.24 -3.07 -19.99
N GLY A 199 24.23 -2.68 -21.27
CA GLY A 199 23.06 -2.81 -22.13
C GLY A 199 22.55 -4.24 -22.20
N LYS A 200 23.43 -5.20 -22.44
CA LYS A 200 23.10 -6.63 -22.53
C LYS A 200 22.53 -7.19 -21.23
N ILE A 201 23.13 -6.87 -20.08
CA ILE A 201 22.62 -7.32 -18.77
C ILE A 201 21.20 -6.81 -18.54
N ARG A 202 20.93 -5.55 -18.91
CA ARG A 202 19.59 -4.97 -18.77
C ARG A 202 18.55 -5.71 -19.59
N ASP A 203 18.88 -6.11 -20.82
CA ASP A 203 17.93 -6.82 -21.70
C ASP A 203 17.63 -8.22 -21.15
N TYR A 204 18.63 -9.01 -20.76
CA TYR A 204 18.43 -10.32 -20.11
C TYR A 204 17.65 -10.21 -18.79
N ASN A 205 17.91 -9.18 -17.98
CA ASN A 205 17.20 -8.95 -16.74
C ASN A 205 15.71 -8.60 -16.99
N ARG A 206 15.43 -7.82 -18.05
CA ARG A 206 14.04 -7.51 -18.44
C ARG A 206 13.29 -8.76 -18.88
N ASP A 207 13.94 -9.61 -19.71
CA ASP A 207 13.33 -10.85 -20.20
C ASP A 207 13.07 -11.85 -19.07
N PHE A 208 14.01 -11.98 -18.12
CA PHE A 208 13.81 -12.81 -16.92
C PHE A 208 12.70 -12.29 -16.03
N ARG A 209 12.62 -10.97 -15.78
CA ARG A 209 11.53 -10.39 -14.96
C ARG A 209 10.17 -10.59 -15.60
N ARG A 210 10.07 -10.39 -16.92
CA ARG A 210 8.81 -10.58 -17.63
C ARG A 210 8.32 -12.01 -17.48
N GLU A 211 9.18 -13.01 -17.67
CA GLU A 211 8.82 -14.42 -17.48
C GLU A 211 8.39 -14.72 -16.04
N MET A 212 9.11 -14.14 -15.07
CA MET A 212 8.75 -14.28 -13.64
C MET A 212 7.38 -13.68 -13.32
N GLU A 213 7.07 -12.50 -13.88
CA GLU A 213 5.76 -11.84 -13.71
C GLU A 213 4.64 -12.67 -14.34
N GLU A 214 4.80 -13.12 -15.60
CA GLU A 214 3.82 -13.95 -16.28
C GLU A 214 3.57 -15.28 -15.54
N THR A 215 4.63 -15.91 -15.05
CA THR A 215 4.50 -17.16 -14.27
C THR A 215 3.88 -16.93 -12.89
N SER A 216 4.17 -15.79 -12.23
CA SER A 216 3.55 -15.47 -10.94
C SER A 216 2.02 -15.37 -11.03
N VAL A 217 1.50 -14.79 -12.13
CA VAL A 217 0.06 -14.74 -12.40
C VAL A 217 -0.50 -16.15 -12.57
N GLN A 218 0.18 -17.02 -13.32
CA GLN A 218 -0.26 -18.41 -13.54
C GLN A 218 -0.21 -19.26 -12.27
N VAL A 219 0.79 -19.03 -11.39
CA VAL A 219 0.83 -19.71 -10.07
C VAL A 219 -0.38 -19.31 -9.24
N MET A 220 -0.75 -18.03 -9.23
CA MET A 220 -1.93 -17.54 -8.51
C MET A 220 -3.20 -18.18 -9.05
N GLU A 221 -3.38 -18.19 -10.37
CA GLU A 221 -4.50 -18.85 -11.05
C GLU A 221 -4.56 -20.36 -10.72
N MET A 222 -3.41 -21.05 -10.78
CA MET A 222 -3.32 -22.47 -10.41
C MET A 222 -3.76 -22.72 -8.97
N VAL A 223 -3.34 -21.87 -8.02
CA VAL A 223 -3.72 -22.02 -6.61
C VAL A 223 -5.22 -21.83 -6.40
N GLU A 224 -5.82 -20.86 -7.06
CA GLU A 224 -7.27 -20.62 -7.02
C GLU A 224 -8.06 -21.80 -7.66
N MET A 225 -7.48 -22.42 -8.69
CA MET A 225 -8.10 -23.54 -9.40
C MET A 225 -7.89 -24.92 -8.76
N ILE A 226 -7.12 -25.04 -7.65
CA ILE A 226 -6.86 -26.32 -6.96
C ILE A 226 -8.16 -27.12 -6.70
N PRO A 227 -9.26 -26.53 -6.17
CA PRO A 227 -10.49 -27.29 -5.94
C PRO A 227 -11.10 -27.87 -7.23
N VAL A 228 -11.05 -27.11 -8.32
CA VAL A 228 -11.56 -27.53 -9.64
C VAL A 228 -10.65 -28.61 -10.24
N THR A 229 -9.34 -28.41 -10.19
CA THR A 229 -8.33 -29.36 -10.68
C THR A 229 -8.49 -30.70 -10.00
N ARG A 230 -8.66 -30.73 -8.68
CA ARG A 230 -8.91 -31.96 -7.91
C ARG A 230 -10.25 -32.60 -8.22
N ALA A 231 -11.32 -31.79 -8.36
CA ALA A 231 -12.64 -32.33 -8.71
C ALA A 231 -12.66 -33.05 -10.06
N HIS A 232 -11.73 -32.70 -10.98
CA HIS A 232 -11.63 -33.28 -12.30
C HIS A 232 -10.42 -34.22 -12.48
N ALA A 233 -9.65 -34.51 -11.43
CA ALA A 233 -8.44 -35.35 -11.43
C ALA A 233 -7.39 -34.89 -12.47
N LEU A 234 -7.14 -33.58 -12.55
CA LEU A 234 -6.23 -32.93 -13.51
C LEU A 234 -4.89 -32.51 -12.88
N GLU A 235 -4.59 -32.91 -11.66
CA GLU A 235 -3.42 -32.46 -10.88
C GLU A 235 -2.10 -32.68 -11.62
N ALA A 236 -1.95 -33.86 -12.24
CA ALA A 236 -0.71 -34.20 -12.97
C ALA A 236 -0.51 -33.29 -14.19
N ARG A 237 -1.59 -32.99 -14.91
CA ARG A 237 -1.56 -32.12 -16.10
C ARG A 237 -1.23 -30.67 -15.75
N GLU A 238 -1.82 -30.13 -14.68
CA GLU A 238 -1.54 -28.76 -14.25
C GLU A 238 -0.12 -28.65 -13.66
N ALA A 239 0.36 -29.71 -12.95
CA ALA A 239 1.74 -29.78 -12.47
C ALA A 239 2.74 -29.77 -13.64
N GLU A 240 2.53 -30.59 -14.67
CA GLU A 240 3.39 -30.65 -15.87
C GLU A 240 3.42 -29.30 -16.61
N LYS A 241 2.26 -28.66 -16.75
CA LYS A 241 2.17 -27.32 -17.35
C LYS A 241 2.98 -26.28 -16.58
N MET A 242 2.89 -26.32 -15.25
CA MET A 242 3.64 -25.41 -14.38
C MET A 242 5.13 -25.72 -14.40
N GLU A 243 5.53 -27.00 -14.39
CA GLU A 243 6.93 -27.42 -14.49
C GLU A 243 7.60 -26.88 -15.76
N GLY A 244 6.92 -26.94 -16.91
CA GLY A 244 7.40 -26.36 -18.16
C GLY A 244 7.61 -24.82 -18.08
N ARG A 245 6.80 -24.10 -17.31
CA ARG A 245 6.99 -22.66 -17.07
C ARG A 245 8.16 -22.39 -16.13
N LEU A 246 8.30 -23.17 -15.08
CA LEU A 246 9.41 -23.06 -14.14
C LEU A 246 10.75 -23.36 -14.83
N GLU A 247 10.79 -24.31 -15.78
CA GLU A 247 11.96 -24.60 -16.60
C GLU A 247 12.35 -23.39 -17.49
N GLN A 248 11.37 -22.70 -18.10
CA GLN A 248 11.63 -21.47 -18.85
C GLN A 248 12.22 -20.35 -17.98
N ILE A 249 11.72 -20.17 -16.77
CA ILE A 249 12.31 -19.24 -15.78
C ILE A 249 13.75 -19.63 -15.46
N ALA A 250 13.97 -20.92 -15.15
CA ALA A 250 15.31 -21.42 -14.81
C ALA A 250 16.30 -21.20 -15.97
N ASP A 251 15.89 -21.45 -17.21
CA ASP A 251 16.74 -21.24 -18.41
C ASP A 251 17.08 -19.75 -18.63
N LYS A 252 16.07 -18.86 -18.50
CA LYS A 252 16.30 -17.40 -18.58
C LYS A 252 17.13 -16.88 -17.42
N GLY A 253 16.91 -17.39 -16.20
CA GLY A 253 17.70 -17.08 -15.02
C GLY A 253 19.15 -17.51 -15.21
N PHE A 254 19.39 -18.74 -15.66
CA PHE A 254 20.74 -19.23 -15.95
C PHE A 254 21.47 -18.38 -17.00
N LYS A 255 20.78 -17.96 -18.08
CA LYS A 255 21.37 -17.07 -19.10
C LYS A 255 21.74 -15.71 -18.50
N LEU A 256 20.89 -15.17 -17.64
CA LEU A 256 21.17 -13.93 -16.91
C LEU A 256 22.38 -14.07 -15.99
N ASP A 257 22.47 -15.16 -15.22
CA ASP A 257 23.60 -15.43 -14.32
C ASP A 257 24.91 -15.60 -15.09
N MET A 258 24.89 -16.29 -16.22
CA MET A 258 26.08 -16.46 -17.06
C MET A 258 26.56 -15.13 -17.62
N ILE A 259 25.69 -14.28 -18.16
CA ILE A 259 26.09 -12.97 -18.67
C ILE A 259 26.59 -12.04 -17.56
N GLN A 260 25.98 -12.09 -16.37
CA GLN A 260 26.43 -11.34 -15.20
C GLN A 260 27.82 -11.81 -14.74
N THR A 261 28.03 -13.12 -14.66
CA THR A 261 29.33 -13.72 -14.30
C THR A 261 30.41 -13.35 -15.29
N TYR A 262 30.13 -13.47 -16.59
CA TYR A 262 31.08 -13.08 -17.67
C TYR A 262 31.43 -11.60 -17.55
N PHE A 263 30.42 -10.74 -17.42
CA PHE A 263 30.62 -9.30 -17.24
C PHE A 263 31.40 -8.96 -15.98
N GLY A 264 31.08 -9.62 -14.86
CA GLY A 264 31.81 -9.45 -13.60
C GLY A 264 33.30 -9.80 -13.75
N SER A 265 33.58 -10.92 -14.40
CA SER A 265 34.95 -11.37 -14.65
C SER A 265 35.72 -10.42 -15.58
N VAL A 266 35.12 -9.97 -16.67
CA VAL A 266 35.72 -8.98 -17.58
C VAL A 266 35.97 -7.66 -16.85
N SER A 267 35.01 -7.17 -16.09
CA SER A 267 35.16 -5.94 -15.32
C SER A 267 36.28 -6.04 -14.29
N TRP A 268 36.40 -7.18 -13.60
CA TRP A 268 37.48 -7.45 -12.67
C TRP A 268 38.84 -7.45 -13.35
N ILE A 269 38.97 -8.13 -14.51
CA ILE A 269 40.22 -8.13 -15.30
C ILE A 269 40.61 -6.71 -15.72
N VAL A 270 39.64 -5.94 -16.27
CA VAL A 270 39.88 -4.54 -16.68
C VAL A 270 40.37 -3.72 -15.49
N PHE A 271 39.72 -3.86 -14.34
CA PHE A 271 40.14 -3.19 -13.12
C PHE A 271 41.56 -3.56 -12.70
N GLN A 272 41.90 -4.86 -12.68
CA GLN A 272 43.24 -5.33 -12.32
C GLN A 272 44.30 -4.85 -13.29
N VAL A 273 44.02 -4.84 -14.59
CA VAL A 273 44.95 -4.29 -15.60
C VAL A 273 45.23 -2.80 -15.32
N PHE A 274 44.21 -1.99 -15.09
CA PHE A 274 44.42 -0.58 -14.75
C PHE A 274 45.16 -0.39 -13.42
N GLN A 275 44.95 -1.27 -12.45
CA GLN A 275 45.67 -1.25 -11.18
C GLN A 275 47.14 -1.58 -11.36
N VAL A 276 47.47 -2.55 -12.22
CA VAL A 276 48.88 -2.85 -12.61
C VAL A 276 49.51 -1.68 -13.36
N ILE A 277 48.80 -1.05 -14.30
CA ILE A 277 49.29 0.15 -15.00
C ILE A 277 49.53 1.30 -13.99
N CYS A 278 48.65 1.50 -13.04
CA CYS A 278 48.85 2.47 -11.97
C CYS A 278 50.10 2.15 -11.12
N LEU A 279 50.29 0.87 -10.76
CA LEU A 279 51.48 0.42 -10.04
C LEU A 279 52.76 0.73 -10.81
N ILE A 280 52.82 0.35 -12.09
CA ILE A 280 53.98 0.61 -12.94
C ILE A 280 54.27 2.12 -13.04
N PHE A 281 53.22 2.93 -13.32
CA PHE A 281 53.35 4.38 -13.43
C PHE A 281 53.86 5.03 -12.12
N THR A 282 53.26 4.70 -11.00
CA THR A 282 53.66 5.26 -9.68
C THR A 282 55.05 4.76 -9.27
N SER A 283 55.42 3.51 -9.57
CA SER A 283 56.76 2.98 -9.32
C SER A 283 57.84 3.73 -10.13
N PHE A 284 57.58 4.02 -11.43
CA PHE A 284 58.51 4.85 -12.23
C PHE A 284 58.63 6.28 -11.70
N MET A 285 57.53 6.85 -11.18
CA MET A 285 57.56 8.16 -10.54
C MET A 285 58.41 8.14 -9.25
N ALA A 286 58.31 7.08 -8.44
CA ALA A 286 59.12 6.89 -7.25
C ALA A 286 60.60 6.70 -7.57
N LEU A 287 60.93 5.88 -8.56
CA LEU A 287 62.32 5.70 -9.04
C LEU A 287 62.96 7.01 -9.52
N ARG A 288 62.17 7.94 -10.06
CA ARG A 288 62.61 9.28 -10.46
C ARG A 288 62.64 10.29 -9.32
N GLY A 289 62.33 9.90 -8.12
CA GLY A 289 62.30 10.77 -6.94
C GLY A 289 61.16 11.81 -6.94
N ASN A 290 60.11 11.64 -7.79
CA ASN A 290 58.98 12.58 -7.84
C ASN A 290 57.93 12.32 -6.76
N ILE A 291 57.89 11.11 -6.20
CA ILE A 291 57.03 10.67 -5.09
C ILE A 291 57.84 9.73 -4.21
N SER A 292 57.42 9.50 -2.97
CA SER A 292 58.04 8.52 -2.08
C SER A 292 57.68 7.07 -2.45
N VAL A 293 58.40 6.10 -1.91
CA VAL A 293 58.06 4.67 -2.11
C VAL A 293 56.75 4.32 -1.38
N GLY A 294 56.51 4.91 -0.20
CA GLY A 294 55.25 4.77 0.52
C GLY A 294 54.05 5.30 -0.28
N ASP A 295 54.24 6.41 -1.02
CA ASP A 295 53.18 7.00 -1.85
C ASP A 295 52.66 6.03 -2.93
N VAL A 296 53.46 5.08 -3.41
CA VAL A 296 53.02 4.06 -4.37
C VAL A 296 51.83 3.27 -3.82
N THR A 297 51.93 2.86 -2.56
CA THR A 297 50.82 2.09 -1.90
C THR A 297 49.61 2.95 -1.63
N MET A 298 49.83 4.21 -1.26
CA MET A 298 48.76 5.19 -1.06
C MET A 298 47.96 5.43 -2.34
N TYR A 299 48.63 5.68 -3.47
CA TYR A 299 47.96 5.89 -4.76
C TYR A 299 47.25 4.64 -5.27
N GLN A 300 47.78 3.45 -5.02
CA GLN A 300 47.11 2.19 -5.32
C GLN A 300 45.76 2.09 -4.56
N SER A 301 45.78 2.41 -3.27
CA SER A 301 44.57 2.39 -2.43
C SER A 301 43.53 3.40 -2.90
N TYR A 302 43.94 4.64 -3.22
CA TYR A 302 43.00 5.66 -3.70
C TYR A 302 42.48 5.36 -5.11
N PHE A 303 43.31 4.80 -5.99
CA PHE A 303 42.87 4.35 -7.32
C PHE A 303 41.76 3.30 -7.18
N SER A 304 41.96 2.29 -6.33
CA SER A 304 40.97 1.26 -6.02
C SER A 304 39.68 1.87 -5.45
N THR A 305 39.81 2.82 -4.49
CA THR A 305 38.67 3.48 -3.88
C THR A 305 37.84 4.27 -4.88
N ILE A 306 38.47 5.00 -5.79
CA ILE A 306 37.77 5.79 -6.82
C ILE A 306 37.05 4.88 -7.81
N VAL A 307 37.72 3.86 -8.34
CA VAL A 307 37.11 2.96 -9.34
C VAL A 307 35.98 2.15 -8.76
N ASN A 308 36.14 1.60 -7.53
CA ASN A 308 35.09 0.89 -6.84
C ASN A 308 33.91 1.80 -6.51
N GLY A 309 34.16 3.06 -6.12
CA GLY A 309 33.12 4.05 -5.88
C GLY A 309 32.28 4.31 -7.13
N ILE A 310 32.92 4.58 -8.26
CA ILE A 310 32.20 4.85 -9.51
C ILE A 310 31.41 3.62 -9.99
N THR A 311 32.00 2.42 -9.87
CA THR A 311 31.29 1.17 -10.17
C THR A 311 30.05 0.99 -9.26
N GLY A 312 30.19 1.35 -7.98
CA GLY A 312 29.10 1.33 -7.01
C GLY A 312 27.92 2.25 -7.39
N ILE A 313 28.19 3.46 -7.94
CA ILE A 313 27.13 4.36 -8.43
C ILE A 313 26.28 3.66 -9.49
N VAL A 314 26.93 2.95 -10.41
CA VAL A 314 26.23 2.20 -11.47
C VAL A 314 25.27 1.16 -10.89
N GLY A 315 25.63 0.50 -9.79
CA GLY A 315 24.78 -0.46 -9.08
C GLY A 315 23.58 0.19 -8.39
N LEU A 316 23.66 1.45 -7.99
CA LEU A 316 22.57 2.17 -7.32
C LEU A 316 21.47 2.66 -8.27
N ILE A 317 21.76 2.81 -9.58
CA ILE A 317 20.78 3.39 -10.53
C ILE A 317 19.45 2.64 -10.56
N PRO A 318 19.37 1.29 -10.57
CA PRO A 318 18.09 0.59 -10.54
C PRO A 318 17.31 0.82 -9.25
N ILE A 319 18.02 0.92 -8.13
CA ILE A 319 17.40 1.16 -6.81
C ILE A 319 16.82 2.58 -6.76
N ILE A 320 17.58 3.56 -7.28
CA ILE A 320 17.13 4.95 -7.38
C ILE A 320 15.91 5.05 -8.29
N ALA A 321 15.94 4.44 -9.47
CA ALA A 321 14.83 4.46 -10.42
C ALA A 321 13.56 3.85 -9.79
N LYS A 322 13.67 2.66 -9.19
CA LYS A 322 12.54 1.98 -8.55
C LYS A 322 11.98 2.76 -7.36
N GLY A 323 12.84 3.32 -6.53
CA GLY A 323 12.39 4.12 -5.38
C GLY A 323 11.70 5.42 -5.80
N LEU A 324 12.17 6.10 -6.88
CA LEU A 324 11.51 7.29 -7.42
C LEU A 324 10.17 6.96 -8.08
N GLU A 325 10.04 5.82 -8.76
CA GLU A 325 8.78 5.29 -9.27
C GLU A 325 7.79 5.02 -8.12
N SER A 326 8.27 4.45 -7.02
CA SER A 326 7.43 4.25 -5.82
C SER A 326 6.97 5.56 -5.17
N VAL A 327 7.77 6.64 -5.23
CA VAL A 327 7.32 7.99 -4.81
C VAL A 327 6.15 8.44 -5.67
N GLU A 328 6.22 8.26 -7.00
CA GLU A 328 5.14 8.61 -7.92
C GLU A 328 3.89 7.76 -7.67
N SER A 329 4.05 6.45 -7.52
CA SER A 329 2.97 5.50 -7.22
C SER A 329 2.21 5.84 -5.92
N VAL A 330 2.93 6.25 -4.87
CA VAL A 330 2.32 6.75 -3.62
C VAL A 330 1.62 8.08 -3.85
N GLY A 331 2.18 8.93 -4.71
CA GLY A 331 1.60 10.21 -5.12
C GLY A 331 0.22 10.05 -5.76
N ASP A 332 -0.01 9.02 -6.57
CA ASP A 332 -1.31 8.74 -7.20
C ASP A 332 -2.45 8.65 -6.17
N ILE A 333 -2.19 8.03 -5.00
CA ILE A 333 -3.20 7.95 -3.93
C ILE A 333 -3.33 9.30 -3.22
N LEU A 334 -2.21 9.90 -2.80
CA LEU A 334 -2.23 11.13 -1.99
C LEU A 334 -2.82 12.32 -2.74
N LEU A 335 -2.60 12.40 -4.05
CA LEU A 335 -3.07 13.47 -4.92
C LEU A 335 -4.42 13.16 -5.59
N SER A 336 -4.98 11.96 -5.41
CA SER A 336 -6.29 11.63 -5.97
C SER A 336 -7.34 12.65 -5.52
N GLU A 337 -8.09 13.18 -6.50
CA GLU A 337 -9.18 14.14 -6.31
C GLU A 337 -10.54 13.43 -6.07
N GLU A 338 -10.57 12.11 -6.17
CA GLU A 338 -11.77 11.28 -5.97
C GLU A 338 -12.18 11.19 -4.50
N ILE A 339 -12.34 12.35 -3.85
CA ILE A 339 -12.78 12.44 -2.45
C ILE A 339 -14.29 12.30 -2.39
N GLU A 340 -14.78 11.59 -1.36
CA GLU A 340 -16.19 11.47 -1.11
C GLU A 340 -16.83 12.84 -0.89
N ALA A 341 -17.84 13.19 -1.70
CA ALA A 341 -18.55 14.45 -1.60
C ALA A 341 -19.39 14.51 -0.31
N GLY A 342 -19.60 15.73 0.24
CA GLY A 342 -20.43 15.94 1.44
C GLY A 342 -19.83 15.49 2.77
N ARG A 343 -18.55 15.09 2.79
CA ARG A 343 -17.91 14.57 4.01
C ARG A 343 -17.57 15.66 5.05
N ASN A 344 -17.32 16.88 4.62
CA ASN A 344 -16.87 17.95 5.49
C ASN A 344 -17.75 19.20 5.32
N GLY A 345 -18.59 19.49 6.33
CA GLY A 345 -19.25 20.80 6.47
C GLY A 345 -20.67 20.89 5.90
N GLY A 346 -21.35 19.78 5.65
CA GLY A 346 -22.79 19.77 5.34
C GLY A 346 -23.68 20.05 6.55
N GLU A 347 -24.98 20.21 6.30
CA GLU A 347 -25.98 20.43 7.33
C GLU A 347 -26.17 19.19 8.18
N ARG A 348 -26.33 19.36 9.50
CA ARG A 348 -26.66 18.29 10.46
C ARG A 348 -28.11 18.40 10.83
N ILE A 349 -28.90 17.46 10.37
CA ILE A 349 -30.32 17.37 10.69
C ILE A 349 -30.58 16.22 11.66
N ASP A 350 -31.65 16.34 12.48
CA ASP A 350 -32.15 15.21 13.26
C ASP A 350 -33.00 14.30 12.36
N VAL A 351 -32.39 13.20 11.91
CA VAL A 351 -32.99 12.28 10.93
C VAL A 351 -34.18 11.55 11.53
N LYS A 352 -35.36 11.73 10.93
CA LYS A 352 -36.61 11.03 11.29
C LYS A 352 -36.87 9.85 10.37
N GLY A 353 -36.44 9.96 9.08
CA GLY A 353 -36.51 8.89 8.12
C GLY A 353 -37.55 9.08 7.02
N ASP A 354 -38.00 10.31 6.72
CA ASP A 354 -38.78 10.61 5.51
C ASP A 354 -37.80 10.68 4.30
N ILE A 355 -38.09 9.94 3.24
CA ILE A 355 -37.20 9.82 2.07
C ILE A 355 -38.00 10.11 0.81
N ARG A 356 -37.48 11.01 -0.04
CA ARG A 356 -38.12 11.32 -1.30
C ARG A 356 -37.10 11.36 -2.44
N PHE A 357 -37.40 10.64 -3.52
CA PHE A 357 -36.67 10.70 -4.79
C PHE A 357 -37.48 11.55 -5.76
N GLU A 358 -36.88 12.64 -6.24
CA GLU A 358 -37.51 13.58 -7.18
C GLU A 358 -36.70 13.65 -8.46
N HIS A 359 -37.24 13.11 -9.54
CA HIS A 359 -36.67 13.08 -10.89
C HIS A 359 -35.23 12.55 -10.91
N VAL A 360 -34.94 11.52 -10.13
CA VAL A 360 -33.57 11.00 -9.96
C VAL A 360 -33.14 10.23 -11.21
N ALA A 361 -32.08 10.74 -11.86
CA ALA A 361 -31.33 10.06 -12.89
C ALA A 361 -29.94 9.67 -12.36
N PHE A 362 -29.42 8.54 -12.81
CA PHE A 362 -28.08 8.10 -12.45
C PHE A 362 -27.41 7.29 -13.54
N GLN A 363 -26.13 7.62 -13.79
CA GLN A 363 -25.22 6.88 -14.65
C GLN A 363 -23.88 6.73 -13.96
N TYR A 364 -23.30 5.53 -13.98
CA TYR A 364 -21.92 5.33 -13.49
C TYR A 364 -20.93 6.03 -14.43
N PRO A 365 -19.84 6.64 -13.91
CA PRO A 365 -18.86 7.34 -14.73
C PRO A 365 -18.26 6.51 -15.89
N ASP A 366 -18.16 5.21 -15.70
CA ASP A 366 -17.61 4.26 -16.69
C ASP A 366 -18.70 3.47 -17.43
N GLY A 367 -19.98 3.81 -17.25
CA GLY A 367 -21.11 3.14 -17.87
C GLY A 367 -21.54 3.82 -19.17
N ASP A 368 -21.81 3.03 -20.21
CA ASP A 368 -22.28 3.56 -21.50
C ASP A 368 -23.75 4.00 -21.50
N GLN A 369 -24.53 3.52 -20.52
CA GLN A 369 -25.96 3.79 -20.42
C GLN A 369 -26.36 4.20 -19.01
N PRO A 370 -27.40 5.07 -18.85
CA PRO A 370 -27.93 5.40 -17.54
C PRO A 370 -28.57 4.17 -16.88
N VAL A 371 -28.34 4.02 -15.57
CA VAL A 371 -29.01 3.02 -14.75
C VAL A 371 -30.45 3.43 -14.51
N PHE A 372 -30.67 4.73 -14.30
CA PHE A 372 -32.00 5.36 -14.14
C PHE A 372 -32.08 6.63 -14.98
N SER A 373 -33.26 6.87 -15.54
CA SER A 373 -33.53 8.10 -16.29
C SER A 373 -34.46 9.06 -15.53
N ASP A 374 -35.40 8.52 -14.77
CA ASP A 374 -36.39 9.31 -14.00
C ASP A 374 -37.03 8.42 -12.93
N VAL A 375 -36.51 8.48 -11.69
CA VAL A 375 -37.06 7.71 -10.57
C VAL A 375 -37.72 8.67 -9.59
N ASN A 376 -39.01 8.42 -9.32
CA ASN A 376 -39.85 9.22 -8.44
C ASN A 376 -40.58 8.31 -7.45
N PHE A 377 -40.34 8.43 -6.15
CA PHE A 377 -41.09 7.77 -5.09
C PHE A 377 -40.87 8.47 -3.75
N GLU A 378 -41.77 8.18 -2.79
CA GLU A 378 -41.74 8.69 -1.42
C GLU A 378 -41.90 7.55 -0.44
N VAL A 379 -41.10 7.55 0.63
CA VAL A 379 -41.15 6.63 1.77
C VAL A 379 -41.31 7.46 3.03
N LYS A 380 -42.41 7.24 3.78
CA LYS A 380 -42.66 7.95 5.02
C LYS A 380 -41.93 7.34 6.21
N THR A 381 -41.69 8.14 7.22
CA THR A 381 -41.09 7.68 8.47
C THR A 381 -41.79 6.43 9.00
N GLY A 382 -41.01 5.37 9.25
CA GLY A 382 -41.51 4.09 9.78
C GLY A 382 -42.12 3.16 8.73
N GLU A 383 -42.17 3.53 7.46
CA GLU A 383 -42.70 2.72 6.36
C GLU A 383 -41.63 1.75 5.84
N THR A 384 -42.03 0.55 5.47
CA THR A 384 -41.18 -0.46 4.87
C THR A 384 -41.45 -0.55 3.36
N ILE A 385 -40.42 -0.34 2.53
CA ILE A 385 -40.50 -0.47 1.09
C ILE A 385 -39.63 -1.63 0.56
N ALA A 386 -40.20 -2.48 -0.30
CA ALA A 386 -39.49 -3.56 -0.97
C ALA A 386 -39.17 -3.21 -2.42
N PHE A 387 -37.88 -3.23 -2.80
CA PHE A 387 -37.44 -3.10 -4.17
C PHE A 387 -37.36 -4.48 -4.85
N VAL A 388 -38.08 -4.65 -5.94
CA VAL A 388 -38.12 -5.89 -6.74
C VAL A 388 -37.78 -5.58 -8.20
N GLY A 389 -37.34 -6.58 -8.95
CA GLY A 389 -37.01 -6.44 -10.37
C GLY A 389 -35.91 -7.41 -10.81
N SER A 390 -35.60 -7.40 -12.10
CA SER A 390 -34.58 -8.26 -12.69
C SER A 390 -33.18 -8.03 -12.09
N SER A 391 -32.29 -9.03 -12.22
CA SER A 391 -30.88 -8.84 -11.82
C SER A 391 -30.26 -7.74 -12.69
N GLY A 392 -29.53 -6.83 -12.08
CA GLY A 392 -28.93 -5.68 -12.79
C GLY A 392 -29.88 -4.50 -13.03
N ALA A 393 -31.16 -4.54 -12.61
CA ALA A 393 -32.10 -3.45 -12.78
C ALA A 393 -31.77 -2.16 -12.00
N GLY A 394 -30.73 -2.17 -11.16
CA GLY A 394 -30.30 -0.99 -10.41
C GLY A 394 -30.76 -0.94 -8.94
N LYS A 395 -31.35 -2.02 -8.39
CA LYS A 395 -31.83 -2.04 -6.99
C LYS A 395 -30.76 -1.64 -5.98
N THR A 396 -29.57 -2.25 -6.05
CA THR A 396 -28.42 -1.90 -5.20
C THR A 396 -27.92 -0.46 -5.45
N THR A 397 -28.11 0.06 -6.66
CA THR A 397 -27.76 1.45 -7.01
C THR A 397 -28.64 2.44 -6.25
N ILE A 398 -29.94 2.18 -6.09
CA ILE A 398 -30.83 3.01 -5.25
C ILE A 398 -30.32 3.05 -3.82
N LEU A 399 -29.94 1.88 -3.27
CA LEU A 399 -29.38 1.83 -1.92
C LEU A 399 -28.07 2.63 -1.81
N ASN A 400 -27.17 2.52 -2.79
CA ASN A 400 -25.92 3.27 -2.82
C ASN A 400 -26.14 4.79 -2.90
N LEU A 401 -27.14 5.24 -3.67
CA LEU A 401 -27.55 6.63 -3.73
C LEU A 401 -28.07 7.12 -2.37
N LEU A 402 -28.88 6.33 -1.70
CA LEU A 402 -29.44 6.66 -0.37
C LEU A 402 -28.35 6.67 0.71
N ILE A 403 -27.37 5.77 0.69
CA ILE A 403 -26.24 5.78 1.63
C ILE A 403 -25.33 6.99 1.37
N GLY A 404 -25.43 7.59 0.18
CA GLY A 404 -24.54 8.66 -0.27
C GLY A 404 -23.19 8.15 -0.77
N PHE A 405 -23.08 6.85 -1.14
CA PHE A 405 -21.91 6.29 -1.82
C PHE A 405 -21.78 6.75 -3.27
N ALA A 406 -22.91 7.10 -3.88
CA ALA A 406 -23.01 7.69 -5.20
C ALA A 406 -23.92 8.93 -5.12
N GLN A 407 -23.79 9.84 -6.08
CA GLN A 407 -24.65 11.03 -6.20
C GLN A 407 -25.50 10.92 -7.46
N PRO A 408 -26.76 11.38 -7.44
CA PRO A 408 -27.58 11.42 -8.63
C PRO A 408 -26.94 12.31 -9.70
N THR A 409 -27.02 11.87 -10.96
CA THR A 409 -26.54 12.65 -12.11
C THR A 409 -27.49 13.82 -12.40
N ASP A 410 -28.79 13.62 -12.17
CA ASP A 410 -29.83 14.65 -12.26
C ASP A 410 -30.92 14.36 -11.20
N GLY A 411 -31.75 15.35 -10.90
CA GLY A 411 -32.74 15.27 -9.84
C GLY A 411 -32.15 15.42 -8.44
N ARG A 412 -32.92 15.02 -7.42
CA ARG A 412 -32.50 15.14 -6.01
C ARG A 412 -33.10 14.06 -5.13
N ILE A 413 -32.39 13.76 -4.05
CA ILE A 413 -32.83 12.84 -3.01
C ILE A 413 -32.95 13.66 -1.72
N LEU A 414 -34.16 13.72 -1.17
CA LEU A 414 -34.43 14.47 0.04
C LEU A 414 -34.54 13.51 1.23
N ILE A 415 -33.86 13.86 2.31
CA ILE A 415 -33.99 13.22 3.61
C ILE A 415 -34.58 14.23 4.57
N ASP A 416 -35.78 13.95 5.07
CA ASP A 416 -36.56 14.88 5.91
C ASP A 416 -36.67 16.30 5.31
N GLY A 417 -36.74 16.38 3.97
CA GLY A 417 -36.84 17.62 3.19
C GLY A 417 -35.54 18.29 2.80
N THR A 418 -34.37 17.81 3.29
CA THR A 418 -33.04 18.35 2.94
C THR A 418 -32.37 17.46 1.88
N ASP A 419 -31.75 18.06 0.86
CA ASP A 419 -31.03 17.32 -0.18
C ASP A 419 -29.81 16.60 0.43
N ILE A 420 -29.64 15.31 0.12
CA ILE A 420 -28.54 14.49 0.61
C ILE A 420 -27.16 15.06 0.30
N ARG A 421 -27.03 15.86 -0.78
CA ARG A 421 -25.79 16.56 -1.16
C ARG A 421 -25.41 17.69 -0.21
N GLU A 422 -26.37 18.23 0.52
CA GLU A 422 -26.20 19.32 1.49
C GLU A 422 -25.92 18.80 2.90
N LEU A 423 -26.14 17.49 3.15
CA LEU A 423 -25.97 16.88 4.47
C LEU A 423 -24.49 16.61 4.80
N ASP A 424 -24.16 16.70 6.11
CA ASP A 424 -22.95 16.06 6.67
C ASP A 424 -23.15 14.54 6.63
N LEU A 425 -22.64 13.89 5.54
CA LEU A 425 -22.86 12.46 5.31
C LEU A 425 -22.34 11.58 6.45
N LYS A 426 -21.32 12.01 7.19
CA LYS A 426 -20.85 11.26 8.34
C LYS A 426 -21.91 11.23 9.43
N TYR A 427 -22.48 12.39 9.75
CA TYR A 427 -23.55 12.52 10.76
C TYR A 427 -24.84 11.80 10.31
N TYR A 428 -25.21 11.96 9.04
CA TYR A 428 -26.34 11.25 8.45
C TYR A 428 -26.20 9.73 8.58
N ARG A 429 -25.03 9.17 8.26
CA ARG A 429 -24.76 7.73 8.35
C ARG A 429 -24.74 7.18 9.79
N GLU A 430 -24.60 8.02 10.80
CA GLU A 430 -24.79 7.59 12.20
C GLU A 430 -26.26 7.18 12.47
N SER A 431 -27.21 7.72 11.68
CA SER A 431 -28.64 7.38 11.72
C SER A 431 -29.03 6.22 10.80
N LEU A 432 -28.05 5.66 10.06
CA LEU A 432 -28.27 4.53 9.15
C LEU A 432 -27.72 3.23 9.73
N ALA A 433 -28.38 2.11 9.39
CA ALA A 433 -27.73 0.80 9.41
C ALA A 433 -27.95 0.07 8.09
N VAL A 434 -26.92 -0.65 7.66
CA VAL A 434 -26.92 -1.43 6.42
C VAL A 434 -26.62 -2.88 6.76
N VAL A 435 -27.49 -3.79 6.34
CA VAL A 435 -27.25 -5.24 6.35
C VAL A 435 -27.01 -5.66 4.90
N PRO A 436 -25.75 -5.89 4.49
CA PRO A 436 -25.44 -6.24 3.11
C PRO A 436 -25.78 -7.69 2.81
N GLN A 437 -25.91 -8.01 1.52
CA GLN A 437 -26.11 -9.37 1.01
C GLN A 437 -25.00 -10.32 1.49
N ASN A 438 -23.75 -9.93 1.35
CA ASN A 438 -22.60 -10.65 1.86
C ASN A 438 -22.13 -10.00 3.17
N SER A 439 -22.42 -10.64 4.30
CA SER A 439 -22.02 -10.14 5.62
C SER A 439 -20.51 -10.23 5.79
N ILE A 440 -19.86 -9.07 5.89
CA ILE A 440 -18.41 -8.94 6.12
C ILE A 440 -18.16 -8.89 7.62
N LEU A 441 -17.42 -9.89 8.11
CA LEU A 441 -16.93 -9.94 9.49
C LEU A 441 -15.40 -9.80 9.48
N PHE A 442 -14.87 -9.09 10.47
CA PHE A 442 -13.43 -8.98 10.66
C PHE A 442 -12.94 -9.94 11.73
N SER A 443 -11.64 -10.26 11.69
CA SER A 443 -10.99 -11.08 12.71
C SER A 443 -11.08 -10.39 14.07
N GLY A 444 -11.70 -11.06 15.05
CA GLY A 444 -11.97 -10.53 16.37
C GLY A 444 -13.03 -11.40 17.06
N THR A 445 -13.59 -10.95 18.17
CA THR A 445 -14.68 -11.66 18.85
C THR A 445 -16.05 -11.36 18.20
N ILE A 446 -17.06 -12.17 18.48
CA ILE A 446 -18.45 -11.88 18.08
C ILE A 446 -18.88 -10.55 18.68
N ARG A 447 -18.56 -10.29 19.96
CA ARG A 447 -18.79 -9.02 20.64
C ARG A 447 -18.21 -7.84 19.87
N GLU A 448 -16.92 -7.88 19.52
CA GLU A 448 -16.24 -6.83 18.76
C GLU A 448 -16.88 -6.59 17.39
N ASN A 449 -17.34 -7.66 16.73
CA ASN A 449 -18.06 -7.54 15.46
C ASN A 449 -19.43 -6.90 15.61
N ILE A 450 -20.20 -7.21 16.66
CA ILE A 450 -21.52 -6.59 16.92
C ILE A 450 -21.33 -5.12 17.27
N THR A 451 -20.40 -4.78 18.15
CA THR A 451 -20.19 -3.42 18.66
C THR A 451 -19.29 -2.55 17.77
N TYR A 452 -18.97 -3.00 16.57
CA TYR A 452 -18.01 -2.34 15.67
C TYR A 452 -18.27 -0.84 15.50
N GLY A 453 -17.26 -0.05 15.85
CA GLY A 453 -17.28 1.41 15.73
C GLY A 453 -18.08 2.14 16.81
N LEU A 454 -18.58 1.43 17.81
CA LEU A 454 -19.28 2.00 18.95
C LEU A 454 -18.44 1.80 20.23
N SER A 455 -18.29 2.85 21.02
CA SER A 455 -17.68 2.80 22.35
C SER A 455 -18.81 2.87 23.40
N ASP A 456 -18.58 2.20 24.53
CA ASP A 456 -19.46 2.31 25.72
C ASP A 456 -20.89 1.76 25.53
N ILE A 457 -21.04 0.61 24.85
CA ILE A 457 -22.30 -0.11 24.78
C ILE A 457 -22.53 -0.83 26.11
N ASP A 458 -23.69 -0.56 26.73
CA ASP A 458 -24.09 -1.28 27.95
C ASP A 458 -24.46 -2.74 27.64
N GLU A 459 -24.24 -3.61 28.62
CA GLU A 459 -24.50 -5.05 28.48
C GLU A 459 -25.97 -5.37 28.22
N GLN A 460 -26.89 -4.50 28.64
CA GLN A 460 -28.33 -4.68 28.41
C GLN A 460 -28.66 -4.48 26.93
N THR A 461 -28.19 -3.39 26.31
CA THR A 461 -28.36 -3.11 24.87
C THR A 461 -27.73 -4.21 24.01
N LEU A 462 -26.57 -4.73 24.43
CA LEU A 462 -25.94 -5.85 23.73
C LEU A 462 -26.75 -7.13 23.84
N ALA A 463 -27.29 -7.45 25.04
CA ALA A 463 -28.12 -8.62 25.26
C ALA A 463 -29.43 -8.54 24.45
N GLU A 464 -30.08 -7.37 24.42
CA GLU A 464 -31.26 -7.12 23.61
C GLU A 464 -31.01 -7.33 22.11
N ALA A 465 -29.84 -6.87 21.61
CA ALA A 465 -29.45 -7.06 20.22
C ALA A 465 -29.17 -8.55 19.88
N ILE A 466 -28.56 -9.29 20.78
CA ILE A 466 -28.34 -10.74 20.67
C ILE A 466 -29.67 -11.50 20.60
N ASP A 467 -30.61 -11.16 21.45
CA ASP A 467 -31.92 -11.79 21.45
C ASP A 467 -32.72 -11.45 20.21
N ALA A 468 -32.81 -10.16 19.88
CA ALA A 468 -33.54 -9.68 18.72
C ALA A 468 -32.99 -10.23 17.37
N SER A 469 -31.73 -10.58 17.33
CA SER A 469 -31.06 -11.17 16.15
C SER A 469 -31.02 -12.71 16.18
N ASN A 470 -31.68 -13.36 17.13
CA ASN A 470 -31.64 -14.82 17.30
C ASN A 470 -30.22 -15.41 17.41
N LEU A 471 -29.30 -14.69 18.08
CA LEU A 471 -27.91 -15.13 18.29
C LEU A 471 -27.69 -15.83 19.63
N ARG A 472 -28.64 -15.83 20.55
CA ARG A 472 -28.46 -16.39 21.91
C ARG A 472 -28.08 -17.86 21.88
N GLU A 473 -28.79 -18.69 21.10
CA GLU A 473 -28.51 -20.11 20.96
C GLU A 473 -27.07 -20.35 20.40
N LEU A 474 -26.65 -19.54 19.44
CA LEU A 474 -25.27 -19.59 18.92
C LEU A 474 -24.26 -19.23 20.02
N ALA A 475 -24.51 -18.14 20.74
CA ALA A 475 -23.61 -17.69 21.80
C ALA A 475 -23.47 -18.76 22.91
N GLU A 476 -24.57 -19.38 23.33
CA GLU A 476 -24.59 -20.43 24.36
C GLU A 476 -23.96 -21.75 23.87
N SER A 477 -23.95 -22.02 22.57
CA SER A 477 -23.31 -23.21 21.99
C SER A 477 -21.78 -23.12 21.88
N LEU A 478 -21.22 -21.92 22.00
CA LEU A 478 -19.79 -21.67 21.86
C LEU A 478 -19.06 -21.65 23.22
N PRO A 479 -17.83 -22.19 23.31
CA PRO A 479 -17.10 -22.30 24.60
C PRO A 479 -16.89 -20.98 25.33
N GLU A 480 -16.68 -19.88 24.58
CA GLU A 480 -16.44 -18.53 25.13
C GLU A 480 -17.64 -17.59 24.89
N GLY A 481 -18.81 -18.14 24.52
CA GLY A 481 -19.98 -17.36 24.22
C GLY A 481 -19.75 -16.33 23.13
N ILE A 482 -20.20 -15.08 23.37
CA ILE A 482 -20.00 -13.95 22.43
C ILE A 482 -18.55 -13.44 22.37
N ASP A 483 -17.68 -13.86 23.28
CA ASP A 483 -16.26 -13.54 23.27
C ASP A 483 -15.45 -14.55 22.44
N THR A 484 -16.12 -15.54 21.83
CA THR A 484 -15.51 -16.47 20.88
C THR A 484 -14.92 -15.72 19.67
N ARG A 485 -13.68 -16.06 19.30
CA ARG A 485 -12.97 -15.46 18.18
C ARG A 485 -13.46 -15.98 16.83
N ILE A 486 -13.72 -15.04 15.95
CA ILE A 486 -14.07 -15.27 14.54
C ILE A 486 -12.80 -15.20 13.71
N SER A 487 -12.62 -16.19 12.81
CA SER A 487 -11.53 -16.18 11.84
C SER A 487 -11.77 -15.12 10.75
N GLU A 488 -10.75 -14.90 9.92
CA GLU A 488 -10.83 -13.96 8.80
C GLU A 488 -12.06 -14.22 7.92
N HIS A 489 -12.82 -13.17 7.62
CA HIS A 489 -14.10 -13.21 6.89
C HIS A 489 -15.17 -14.13 7.50
N GLY A 490 -15.03 -14.55 8.77
CA GLY A 490 -16.02 -15.42 9.40
C GLY A 490 -16.00 -16.85 8.88
N GLY A 491 -14.85 -17.36 8.42
CA GLY A 491 -14.72 -18.67 7.79
C GLY A 491 -15.12 -19.87 8.68
N ASN A 492 -15.18 -19.68 10.00
CA ASN A 492 -15.63 -20.69 10.97
C ASN A 492 -17.14 -20.59 11.30
N LEU A 493 -17.89 -19.71 10.61
CA LEU A 493 -19.33 -19.53 10.83
C LEU A 493 -20.13 -19.88 9.55
N SER A 494 -21.37 -20.36 9.74
CA SER A 494 -22.30 -20.54 8.62
C SER A 494 -22.73 -19.19 8.03
N GLY A 495 -23.27 -19.18 6.81
CA GLY A 495 -23.81 -17.98 6.17
C GLY A 495 -24.88 -17.29 7.02
N GLY A 496 -25.80 -18.08 7.58
CA GLY A 496 -26.85 -17.57 8.46
C GLY A 496 -26.34 -17.00 9.78
N GLN A 497 -25.31 -17.61 10.36
CA GLN A 497 -24.66 -17.08 11.56
C GLN A 497 -23.99 -15.74 11.30
N ARG A 498 -23.22 -15.62 10.19
CA ARG A 498 -22.63 -14.34 9.79
C ARG A 498 -23.69 -13.26 9.60
N GLN A 499 -24.80 -13.60 8.98
CA GLN A 499 -25.87 -12.65 8.71
C GLN A 499 -26.54 -12.17 9.98
N ARG A 500 -26.84 -13.08 10.93
CA ARG A 500 -27.40 -12.70 12.23
C ARG A 500 -26.46 -11.79 13.03
N ILE A 501 -25.15 -11.99 12.97
CA ILE A 501 -24.16 -11.07 13.56
C ILE A 501 -24.24 -9.69 12.89
N SER A 502 -24.43 -9.63 11.57
CA SER A 502 -24.59 -8.37 10.84
C SER A 502 -25.92 -7.65 11.22
N ILE A 503 -26.99 -8.41 11.44
CA ILE A 503 -28.27 -7.87 11.96
C ILE A 503 -28.10 -7.34 13.39
N ALA A 504 -27.42 -8.07 14.29
CA ALA A 504 -27.11 -7.60 15.64
C ALA A 504 -26.30 -6.30 15.62
N ARG A 505 -25.30 -6.18 14.73
CA ARG A 505 -24.54 -4.95 14.49
C ARG A 505 -25.43 -3.78 14.09
N ALA A 506 -26.43 -4.02 13.25
CA ALA A 506 -27.41 -3.01 12.87
C ALA A 506 -28.34 -2.65 14.05
N PHE A 507 -28.68 -3.62 14.88
CA PHE A 507 -29.57 -3.44 16.03
C PHE A 507 -28.96 -2.54 17.11
N VAL A 508 -27.71 -2.80 17.49
CA VAL A 508 -26.97 -2.02 18.51
C VAL A 508 -26.81 -0.55 18.10
N ARG A 509 -26.76 -0.24 16.80
CA ARG A 509 -26.71 1.14 16.29
C ARG A 509 -28.00 1.92 16.44
N ASN A 510 -29.13 1.25 16.69
CA ASN A 510 -30.45 1.85 16.78
C ASN A 510 -30.76 2.89 15.69
N PRO A 511 -30.70 2.51 14.40
CA PRO A 511 -30.83 3.44 13.28
C PRO A 511 -32.26 3.99 13.13
N ARG A 512 -32.39 5.15 12.48
CA ARG A 512 -33.68 5.68 11.99
C ARG A 512 -34.06 5.09 10.64
N ILE A 513 -33.07 4.86 9.79
CA ILE A 513 -33.23 4.28 8.46
C ILE A 513 -32.46 2.96 8.40
N LEU A 514 -33.13 1.90 7.99
CA LEU A 514 -32.57 0.56 7.83
C LEU A 514 -32.54 0.18 6.37
N ILE A 515 -31.39 -0.29 5.91
CA ILE A 515 -31.16 -0.76 4.55
C ILE A 515 -30.81 -2.25 4.59
N LEU A 516 -31.59 -3.08 3.90
CA LEU A 516 -31.41 -4.52 3.83
C LEU A 516 -31.21 -4.94 2.37
N ASP A 517 -30.01 -5.41 2.04
CA ASP A 517 -29.70 -5.90 0.69
C ASP A 517 -29.71 -7.43 0.70
N GLU A 518 -30.80 -8.03 0.19
CA GLU A 518 -30.98 -9.47 -0.04
C GLU A 518 -30.55 -10.40 1.14
N ALA A 519 -31.03 -10.10 2.33
CA ALA A 519 -30.59 -10.72 3.58
C ALA A 519 -30.80 -12.25 3.71
N THR A 520 -31.38 -12.96 2.72
CA THR A 520 -31.78 -14.37 2.85
C THR A 520 -31.36 -15.29 1.71
N SER A 521 -30.50 -14.87 0.77
CA SER A 521 -30.04 -15.71 -0.34
C SER A 521 -29.13 -16.85 0.14
N ALA A 522 -29.33 -18.07 -0.37
CA ALA A 522 -28.52 -19.27 -0.15
C ALA A 522 -28.46 -19.84 1.28
N LEU A 523 -29.55 -19.74 2.06
CA LEU A 523 -29.62 -20.26 3.43
C LEU A 523 -30.56 -21.47 3.55
N ASP A 524 -30.31 -22.30 4.57
CA ASP A 524 -31.21 -23.37 4.97
C ASP A 524 -32.52 -22.80 5.58
N THR A 525 -33.59 -23.57 5.54
CA THR A 525 -34.94 -23.14 5.96
C THR A 525 -35.00 -22.65 7.41
N VAL A 526 -34.23 -23.24 8.33
CA VAL A 526 -34.21 -22.85 9.74
C VAL A 526 -33.53 -21.49 9.90
N SER A 527 -32.36 -21.32 9.33
CA SER A 527 -31.62 -20.05 9.35
C SER A 527 -32.42 -18.93 8.66
N GLU A 528 -33.14 -19.24 7.60
CA GLU A 528 -34.03 -18.29 6.93
C GLU A 528 -35.13 -17.76 7.84
N HIS A 529 -35.82 -18.66 8.57
CA HIS A 529 -36.86 -18.27 9.50
C HIS A 529 -36.31 -17.37 10.61
N GLN A 530 -35.19 -17.72 11.20
CA GLN A 530 -34.51 -16.94 12.24
C GLN A 530 -34.08 -15.55 11.76
N ILE A 531 -33.58 -15.45 10.53
CA ILE A 531 -33.19 -14.16 9.93
C ILE A 531 -34.42 -13.31 9.61
N LYS A 532 -35.49 -13.92 9.08
CA LYS A 532 -36.73 -13.21 8.80
C LYS A 532 -37.31 -12.61 10.08
N GLU A 533 -37.37 -13.36 11.19
CA GLU A 533 -37.83 -12.88 12.48
C GLU A 533 -36.94 -11.75 13.01
N ALA A 534 -35.61 -11.93 12.99
CA ALA A 534 -34.65 -10.91 13.39
C ALA A 534 -34.80 -9.62 12.58
N THR A 535 -34.99 -9.74 11.27
CA THR A 535 -35.17 -8.61 10.35
C THR A 535 -36.50 -7.88 10.63
N ALA A 536 -37.58 -8.62 10.84
CA ALA A 536 -38.89 -8.06 11.17
C ALA A 536 -38.85 -7.32 12.52
N ASN A 537 -38.16 -7.86 13.53
CA ASN A 537 -37.93 -7.19 14.81
C ASN A 537 -37.16 -5.87 14.64
N LEU A 538 -36.12 -5.87 13.78
CA LEU A 538 -35.32 -4.69 13.52
C LEU A 538 -36.10 -3.61 12.73
N ALA A 539 -37.00 -4.00 11.82
CA ALA A 539 -37.78 -3.08 10.98
C ALA A 539 -38.93 -2.34 11.68
N ARG A 540 -39.49 -2.89 12.76
CA ARG A 540 -40.77 -2.48 13.37
C ARG A 540 -41.01 -0.99 13.63
N THR A 541 -39.96 -0.21 13.89
CA THR A 541 -40.05 1.22 14.24
C THR A 541 -39.19 2.10 13.40
N ARG A 542 -38.71 1.59 12.26
CA ARG A 542 -37.70 2.23 11.43
C ARG A 542 -38.18 2.34 9.99
N THR A 543 -37.80 3.42 9.32
CA THR A 543 -37.95 3.48 7.87
C THR A 543 -37.04 2.44 7.22
N THR A 544 -37.61 1.47 6.51
CA THR A 544 -36.89 0.30 6.06
C THR A 544 -36.94 0.16 4.53
N LEU A 545 -35.79 0.04 3.89
CA LEU A 545 -35.64 -0.23 2.47
C LEU A 545 -35.03 -1.62 2.28
N ILE A 546 -35.74 -2.50 1.58
CA ILE A 546 -35.36 -3.91 1.41
C ILE A 546 -35.23 -4.22 -0.08
N VAL A 547 -34.07 -4.71 -0.52
CA VAL A 547 -33.97 -5.41 -1.80
C VAL A 547 -34.44 -6.85 -1.59
N ALA A 548 -35.57 -7.20 -2.17
CA ALA A 548 -36.23 -8.48 -1.94
C ALA A 548 -36.25 -9.35 -3.20
N HIS A 549 -35.85 -10.61 -3.01
CA HIS A 549 -35.95 -11.66 -4.03
C HIS A 549 -36.93 -12.76 -3.64
N ARG A 550 -37.43 -12.74 -2.38
CA ARG A 550 -38.35 -13.76 -1.85
C ARG A 550 -39.74 -13.20 -1.62
N LEU A 551 -40.75 -13.97 -2.05
CA LEU A 551 -42.17 -13.61 -1.97
C LEU A 551 -42.63 -13.24 -0.54
N SER A 552 -42.13 -13.96 0.47
CA SER A 552 -42.46 -13.72 1.85
C SER A 552 -42.03 -12.34 2.36
N THR A 553 -40.87 -11.87 1.95
CA THR A 553 -40.34 -10.53 2.32
C THR A 553 -41.07 -9.41 1.58
N ILE A 554 -41.42 -9.68 0.31
CA ILE A 554 -42.14 -8.73 -0.55
C ILE A 554 -43.58 -8.48 0.01
N ARG A 555 -44.21 -9.53 0.49
CA ARG A 555 -45.63 -9.46 0.98
C ARG A 555 -45.75 -8.70 2.31
N ASP A 556 -44.71 -8.75 3.12
CA ASP A 556 -44.71 -8.11 4.46
C ASP A 556 -44.34 -6.61 4.38
N ALA A 557 -43.99 -6.07 3.21
CA ALA A 557 -43.68 -4.65 3.00
C ALA A 557 -44.97 -3.80 2.85
N ASP A 558 -44.93 -2.56 3.33
CA ASP A 558 -46.03 -1.60 3.18
C ASP A 558 -46.24 -1.19 1.73
N LYS A 559 -45.09 -1.01 1.00
CA LYS A 559 -45.10 -0.69 -0.43
C LYS A 559 -44.03 -1.50 -1.17
N ILE A 560 -44.25 -1.68 -2.45
CA ILE A 560 -43.38 -2.37 -3.38
C ILE A 560 -43.04 -1.41 -4.50
N ALA A 561 -41.74 -1.30 -4.80
CA ALA A 561 -41.20 -0.56 -5.94
C ALA A 561 -40.63 -1.56 -6.95
N VAL A 562 -41.21 -1.63 -8.13
CA VAL A 562 -40.73 -2.49 -9.22
C VAL A 562 -39.76 -1.69 -10.07
N ILE A 563 -38.50 -2.07 -10.02
CA ILE A 563 -37.40 -1.44 -10.78
C ILE A 563 -37.03 -2.33 -11.96
N ASP A 564 -37.21 -1.82 -13.16
CA ASP A 564 -36.82 -2.49 -14.40
C ASP A 564 -36.66 -1.47 -15.54
N HIS A 565 -36.01 -1.87 -16.64
CA HIS A 565 -35.86 -1.06 -17.86
C HIS A 565 -35.42 0.40 -17.61
N GLY A 566 -34.50 0.61 -16.66
CA GLY A 566 -33.92 1.94 -16.39
C GLY A 566 -34.81 2.88 -15.56
N GLY A 567 -35.81 2.37 -14.82
CA GLY A 567 -36.66 3.21 -13.98
C GLY A 567 -37.62 2.45 -13.10
N LEU A 568 -38.46 3.23 -12.38
CA LEU A 568 -39.55 2.72 -11.56
C LEU A 568 -40.75 2.44 -12.46
N GLN A 569 -41.10 1.16 -12.60
CA GLN A 569 -42.21 0.73 -13.44
C GLN A 569 -43.56 0.76 -12.71
N GLU A 570 -43.58 0.27 -11.47
CA GLU A 570 -44.76 0.21 -10.63
C GLU A 570 -44.43 0.53 -9.19
N PHE A 571 -45.37 1.16 -8.52
CA PHE A 571 -45.28 1.51 -7.11
C PHE A 571 -46.68 1.40 -6.44
N GLY A 572 -46.74 0.71 -5.30
CA GLY A 572 -48.00 0.52 -4.57
C GLY A 572 -47.95 -0.62 -3.54
N THR A 573 -49.10 -0.93 -2.93
CA THR A 573 -49.22 -2.08 -2.02
C THR A 573 -49.23 -3.40 -2.79
N TYR A 574 -48.98 -4.51 -2.11
CA TYR A 574 -49.04 -5.85 -2.71
C TYR A 574 -50.37 -6.13 -3.43
N GLU A 575 -51.50 -5.81 -2.78
CA GLU A 575 -52.85 -6.01 -3.30
C GLU A 575 -53.11 -5.15 -4.53
N GLU A 576 -52.73 -3.88 -4.52
CA GLU A 576 -52.90 -2.98 -5.69
C GLU A 576 -52.14 -3.48 -6.91
N LEU A 577 -50.87 -3.89 -6.71
CA LEU A 577 -50.02 -4.35 -7.80
C LEU A 577 -50.47 -5.69 -8.38
N MET A 578 -50.93 -6.60 -7.56
CA MET A 578 -51.54 -7.86 -7.98
C MET A 578 -52.83 -7.66 -8.78
N GLN A 579 -53.64 -6.66 -8.43
CA GLN A 579 -54.88 -6.33 -9.17
C GLN A 579 -54.58 -5.68 -10.52
N ARG A 580 -53.54 -4.87 -10.62
CA ARG A 580 -53.13 -4.21 -11.87
C ARG A 580 -52.66 -5.21 -12.96
N LYS A 581 -52.24 -6.43 -12.56
CA LYS A 581 -51.67 -7.46 -13.45
C LYS A 581 -50.54 -6.95 -14.35
N GLY A 582 -49.71 -6.04 -13.82
CA GLY A 582 -48.61 -5.45 -14.54
C GLY A 582 -47.28 -6.19 -14.35
N ALA A 583 -46.17 -5.47 -14.37
CA ALA A 583 -44.81 -6.01 -14.23
C ALA A 583 -44.61 -6.83 -12.95
N PHE A 584 -45.17 -6.36 -11.82
CA PHE A 584 -45.12 -7.09 -10.54
C PHE A 584 -45.82 -8.44 -10.61
N TYR A 585 -47.02 -8.48 -11.17
CA TYR A 585 -47.78 -9.70 -11.32
C TYR A 585 -47.03 -10.75 -12.17
N HIS A 586 -46.43 -10.33 -13.27
CA HIS A 586 -45.65 -11.23 -14.12
C HIS A 586 -44.38 -11.75 -13.41
N LEU A 587 -43.68 -10.90 -12.63
CA LEU A 587 -42.54 -11.34 -11.82
C LEU A 587 -42.96 -12.41 -10.80
N GLN A 588 -44.13 -12.26 -10.19
CA GLN A 588 -44.66 -13.20 -9.22
C GLN A 588 -45.08 -14.55 -9.85
N GLU A 589 -45.65 -14.53 -11.05
CA GLU A 589 -46.01 -15.74 -11.77
C GLU A 589 -44.78 -16.56 -12.19
N MET A 590 -43.66 -15.91 -12.53
CA MET A 590 -42.39 -16.56 -12.86
C MET A 590 -41.70 -17.19 -11.64
N GLN A 591 -42.01 -16.75 -10.41
CA GLN A 591 -41.42 -17.25 -9.16
C GLN A 591 -42.24 -18.38 -8.50
N LYS A 592 -43.45 -18.67 -8.97
CA LYS A 592 -44.26 -19.82 -8.57
C LYS A 592 -43.82 -21.08 -9.30
#